data_2951b104adfa1593ed0da9410b93a548
#
_entry.id   2951b104adfa1593ed0da9410b93a548
#
_cell.length_a   1.000
_cell.length_b   1.000
_cell.length_c   1.000
_cell.angle_alpha   90.00
_cell.angle_beta   90.00
_cell.angle_gamma   90.00
#
_symmetry.space_group_name_H-M   'P 1'
#
loop_
_entity.id
_entity.type
_entity.pdbx_description
1 polymer ?
#
loop_
_entity_poly.entity_id
_entity_poly.type
_entity_poly.pdbx_seq_one_letter_code
_entity_poly.pdbx_strand_id
1 'polypeptide(L)'
;VRNSLRDLTDEKFNEFLPDFCDKLVSFGFDEFIKIYNEGLKDNNKDFINLKGKIVETNFINSTSVVGMNIIKKNMPHIYEVCNYKGLNIKQMWDKEHLEKALRVNRKSHSTPYSSEIIRQLGFSSGTSKITIYRPLLTKRIVEALGCKNVLDVCVGWGGRMLGSACISGVKYTGIEPYSKTYNGLENIKKELQLDNVILYNDVAEIIIPQLKKEYDLALTSPPYYNLELYSTEASQSHNYGTYADWIEKFLKPVVYGVLDKLVDTGYSCWSVKNFKTDKKYNLYDDVVKLHNDK
;
A
#
# COMPACT_ATOMS: atom_id res chain seq x y z
N VAL A 1 -18.53 -19.01 -13.89
CA VAL A 1 -18.66 -18.99 -12.42
C VAL A 1 -19.18 -17.64 -11.92
N ARG A 2 -18.64 -16.48 -12.39
CA ARG A 2 -18.99 -15.14 -11.87
C ARG A 2 -20.45 -14.77 -12.10
N ASN A 3 -20.95 -14.96 -13.31
CA ASN A 3 -22.35 -14.63 -13.65
C ASN A 3 -23.33 -15.61 -13.02
N SER A 4 -22.94 -16.87 -12.85
CA SER A 4 -23.80 -17.89 -12.27
C SER A 4 -24.17 -17.62 -10.80
N LEU A 5 -23.25 -17.16 -9.98
CA LEU A 5 -23.55 -16.81 -8.57
C LEU A 5 -24.44 -15.58 -8.44
N ARG A 6 -24.30 -14.60 -9.34
CA ARG A 6 -25.10 -13.38 -9.34
C ARG A 6 -26.56 -13.65 -9.72
N ASP A 7 -26.75 -14.52 -10.72
CA ASP A 7 -28.04 -14.74 -11.36
C ASP A 7 -28.85 -15.88 -10.69
N LEU A 8 -28.31 -16.53 -9.65
CA LEU A 8 -29.04 -17.51 -8.85
C LEU A 8 -30.17 -16.86 -8.06
N THR A 9 -31.31 -17.58 -7.90
CA THR A 9 -32.31 -17.23 -6.89
C THR A 9 -31.70 -17.34 -5.50
N ASP A 10 -32.34 -16.74 -4.47
CA ASP A 10 -31.84 -16.82 -3.09
C ASP A 10 -31.81 -18.26 -2.57
N GLU A 11 -32.81 -19.07 -2.93
CA GLU A 11 -32.86 -20.49 -2.59
C GLU A 11 -31.68 -21.26 -3.16
N LYS A 12 -31.46 -21.16 -4.49
CA LYS A 12 -30.33 -21.81 -5.18
C LYS A 12 -28.97 -21.31 -4.72
N PHE A 13 -28.87 -20.01 -4.39
CA PHE A 13 -27.66 -19.46 -3.81
C PHE A 13 -27.36 -20.08 -2.44
N ASN A 14 -28.35 -20.17 -1.55
CA ASN A 14 -28.19 -20.75 -0.21
C ASN A 14 -27.86 -22.26 -0.27
N GLU A 15 -28.44 -22.98 -1.21
CA GLU A 15 -28.14 -24.40 -1.46
C GLU A 15 -26.70 -24.60 -1.97
N PHE A 16 -26.26 -23.79 -2.91
CA PHE A 16 -24.94 -23.89 -3.56
C PHE A 16 -23.78 -23.39 -2.69
N LEU A 17 -24.04 -22.41 -1.83
CA LEU A 17 -22.99 -21.67 -1.13
C LEU A 17 -22.06 -22.53 -0.26
N PRO A 18 -22.55 -23.48 0.56
CA PRO A 18 -21.69 -24.31 1.42
C PRO A 18 -20.68 -25.13 0.62
N ASP A 19 -21.15 -25.84 -0.42
CA ASP A 19 -20.28 -26.66 -1.29
C ASP A 19 -19.27 -25.82 -2.06
N PHE A 20 -19.66 -24.62 -2.48
CA PHE A 20 -18.76 -23.70 -3.15
C PHE A 20 -17.66 -23.20 -2.22
N CYS A 21 -18.00 -22.88 -0.98
CA CYS A 21 -17.01 -22.47 0.02
C CYS A 21 -16.06 -23.62 0.38
N ASP A 22 -16.56 -24.85 0.52
CA ASP A 22 -15.71 -26.03 0.76
C ASP A 22 -14.71 -26.22 -0.38
N LYS A 23 -15.12 -26.03 -1.63
CA LYS A 23 -14.22 -26.06 -2.80
C LYS A 23 -13.20 -24.94 -2.77
N LEU A 24 -13.57 -23.72 -2.37
CA LEU A 24 -12.60 -22.63 -2.23
C LEU A 24 -11.57 -22.90 -1.13
N VAL A 25 -12.02 -23.43 0.03
CA VAL A 25 -11.11 -23.84 1.11
C VAL A 25 -10.13 -24.91 0.63
N SER A 26 -10.64 -25.95 -0.04
CA SER A 26 -9.81 -27.04 -0.59
C SER A 26 -8.84 -26.56 -1.69
N PHE A 27 -9.23 -25.54 -2.45
CA PHE A 27 -8.40 -24.92 -3.47
C PHE A 27 -7.20 -24.17 -2.86
N GLY A 28 -7.39 -23.59 -1.70
CA GLY A 28 -6.37 -22.89 -0.93
C GLY A 28 -6.19 -21.41 -1.30
N PHE A 29 -5.84 -20.63 -0.29
CA PHE A 29 -5.67 -19.18 -0.44
C PHE A 29 -4.54 -18.81 -1.41
N ASP A 30 -3.38 -19.47 -1.28
CA ASP A 30 -2.19 -19.12 -2.07
C ASP A 30 -2.40 -19.37 -3.56
N GLU A 31 -3.05 -20.47 -3.93
CA GLU A 31 -3.38 -20.78 -5.31
C GLU A 31 -4.47 -19.80 -5.85
N PHE A 32 -5.42 -19.44 -5.01
CA PHE A 32 -6.42 -18.42 -5.37
C PHE A 32 -5.77 -17.07 -5.67
N ILE A 33 -4.83 -16.61 -4.84
CA ILE A 33 -4.11 -15.36 -5.05
C ILE A 33 -3.21 -15.42 -6.29
N LYS A 34 -2.55 -16.56 -6.52
CA LYS A 34 -1.74 -16.77 -7.73
C LYS A 34 -2.57 -16.60 -9.00
N ILE A 35 -3.69 -17.31 -9.12
CA ILE A 35 -4.58 -17.20 -10.29
C ILE A 35 -5.19 -15.80 -10.40
N TYR A 36 -5.55 -15.17 -9.26
CA TYR A 36 -6.02 -13.80 -9.26
C TYR A 36 -4.98 -12.84 -9.86
N ASN A 37 -3.71 -12.95 -9.47
CA ASN A 37 -2.64 -12.11 -9.95
C ASN A 37 -2.28 -12.38 -11.43
N GLU A 38 -2.30 -13.64 -11.87
CA GLU A 38 -2.12 -14.02 -13.29
C GLU A 38 -3.21 -13.41 -14.18
N GLY A 39 -4.44 -13.27 -13.66
CA GLY A 39 -5.55 -12.65 -14.37
C GLY A 39 -5.51 -11.11 -14.40
N LEU A 40 -4.54 -10.46 -13.75
CA LEU A 40 -4.40 -9.00 -13.79
C LEU A 40 -3.82 -8.55 -15.13
N LYS A 41 -4.09 -7.29 -15.49
CA LYS A 41 -3.61 -6.68 -16.74
C LYS A 41 -2.09 -6.73 -16.83
N ASP A 42 -1.59 -6.74 -18.06
CA ASP A 42 -0.16 -6.60 -18.34
C ASP A 42 0.44 -5.35 -17.71
N ASN A 43 1.61 -5.51 -17.09
CA ASN A 43 2.26 -4.44 -16.31
C ASN A 43 2.69 -3.26 -17.19
N ASN A 44 3.26 -3.53 -18.36
CA ASN A 44 3.69 -2.48 -19.28
C ASN A 44 2.49 -1.66 -19.77
N LYS A 45 1.39 -2.31 -20.12
CA LYS A 45 0.17 -1.65 -20.55
C LYS A 45 -0.44 -0.79 -19.43
N ASP A 46 -0.44 -1.28 -18.20
CA ASP A 46 -0.95 -0.52 -17.05
C ASP A 46 -0.06 0.69 -16.75
N PHE A 47 1.26 0.55 -16.89
CA PHE A 47 2.22 1.64 -16.73
C PHE A 47 2.12 2.70 -17.85
N ILE A 48 1.94 2.27 -19.11
CA ILE A 48 1.68 3.19 -20.23
C ILE A 48 0.39 3.97 -20.00
N ASN A 49 -0.65 3.32 -19.49
CA ASN A 49 -1.89 3.99 -19.15
C ASN A 49 -1.68 5.03 -18.03
N LEU A 50 -0.84 4.74 -17.04
CA LEU A 50 -0.49 5.69 -15.97
C LEU A 50 0.26 6.90 -16.52
N LYS A 51 1.24 6.70 -17.41
CA LYS A 51 1.98 7.77 -18.10
C LYS A 51 1.05 8.68 -18.90
N GLY A 52 0.15 8.09 -19.66
CA GLY A 52 -0.78 8.82 -20.55
C GLY A 52 -1.95 9.52 -19.85
N LYS A 53 -2.17 9.30 -18.55
CA LYS A 53 -3.23 9.99 -17.83
C LYS A 53 -2.92 11.47 -17.65
N ILE A 54 -3.70 12.31 -18.33
CA ILE A 54 -3.71 13.76 -18.11
C ILE A 54 -4.36 14.03 -16.74
N VAL A 55 -3.72 14.88 -15.97
CA VAL A 55 -4.17 15.24 -14.65
C VAL A 55 -4.84 16.60 -14.74
N GLU A 56 -6.17 16.62 -14.57
CA GLU A 56 -6.88 17.88 -14.38
C GLU A 56 -6.54 18.44 -12.99
N THR A 57 -6.00 19.65 -12.96
CA THR A 57 -5.34 20.25 -11.80
C THR A 57 -6.27 20.53 -10.61
N ASN A 58 -7.59 20.59 -10.83
CA ASN A 58 -8.54 21.07 -9.81
C ASN A 58 -9.15 19.96 -8.93
N PHE A 59 -8.86 18.68 -9.17
CA PHE A 59 -9.45 17.60 -8.40
C PHE A 59 -8.47 16.45 -8.15
N ILE A 60 -8.12 16.22 -6.87
CA ILE A 60 -7.40 15.02 -6.44
C ILE A 60 -8.42 13.88 -6.33
N ASN A 61 -8.73 13.22 -7.45
CA ASN A 61 -9.57 12.03 -7.43
C ASN A 61 -8.75 10.81 -7.04
N SER A 62 -8.93 10.34 -5.82
CA SER A 62 -8.21 9.18 -5.27
C SER A 62 -8.81 7.82 -5.67
N THR A 63 -9.82 7.76 -6.53
CA THR A 63 -10.52 6.51 -6.85
C THR A 63 -9.87 5.68 -7.96
N SER A 64 -8.96 6.26 -8.76
CA SER A 64 -8.29 5.57 -9.86
C SER A 64 -7.44 4.40 -9.38
N VAL A 65 -7.54 3.28 -10.08
CA VAL A 65 -6.77 2.03 -9.83
C VAL A 65 -5.66 1.80 -10.86
N VAL A 66 -5.40 2.78 -11.74
CA VAL A 66 -4.35 2.68 -12.77
C VAL A 66 -2.99 2.55 -12.10
N GLY A 67 -2.17 1.58 -12.54
CA GLY A 67 -0.88 1.24 -11.96
C GLY A 67 -0.94 0.28 -10.77
N MET A 68 -2.11 0.03 -10.18
CA MET A 68 -2.21 -0.85 -9.00
C MET A 68 -2.04 -2.34 -9.34
N ASN A 69 -2.30 -2.76 -10.57
CA ASN A 69 -2.11 -4.16 -10.97
C ASN A 69 -0.64 -4.57 -10.95
N ILE A 70 0.25 -3.67 -11.37
CA ILE A 70 1.71 -3.85 -11.29
C ILE A 70 2.14 -4.19 -9.88
N ILE A 71 1.66 -3.39 -8.91
CA ILE A 71 1.97 -3.56 -7.49
C ILE A 71 1.46 -4.91 -7.00
N LYS A 72 0.19 -5.25 -7.24
CA LYS A 72 -0.42 -6.50 -6.79
C LYS A 72 0.31 -7.75 -7.31
N LYS A 73 0.77 -7.71 -8.57
CA LYS A 73 1.55 -8.82 -9.15
C LYS A 73 2.89 -9.03 -8.45
N ASN A 74 3.55 -7.94 -8.08
CA ASN A 74 4.88 -7.98 -7.49
C ASN A 74 4.89 -8.04 -5.96
N MET A 75 3.74 -7.80 -5.33
CA MET A 75 3.58 -7.75 -3.87
C MET A 75 2.51 -8.73 -3.37
N PRO A 76 2.60 -10.05 -3.68
CA PRO A 76 1.60 -11.03 -3.21
C PRO A 76 1.53 -11.13 -1.69
N HIS A 77 2.61 -10.80 -1.00
CA HIS A 77 2.71 -10.81 0.46
C HIS A 77 1.91 -9.67 1.17
N ILE A 78 1.28 -8.76 0.42
CA ILE A 78 0.36 -7.77 1.01
C ILE A 78 -0.76 -8.42 1.83
N TYR A 79 -1.12 -9.65 1.48
CA TYR A 79 -2.16 -10.43 2.17
C TYR A 79 -1.65 -11.17 3.42
N GLU A 80 -0.33 -11.17 3.66
CA GLU A 80 0.30 -11.71 4.87
C GLU A 80 0.38 -10.67 5.99
N VAL A 81 0.21 -9.39 5.68
CA VAL A 81 0.27 -8.31 6.66
C VAL A 81 -0.85 -8.44 7.67
N CYS A 82 -0.49 -8.38 8.95
CA CYS A 82 -1.43 -8.52 10.05
C CYS A 82 -1.91 -7.15 10.58
N ASN A 83 -3.09 -7.14 11.15
CA ASN A 83 -3.53 -6.03 12.00
C ASN A 83 -2.82 -6.10 13.37
N TYR A 84 -3.08 -5.14 14.25
CA TYR A 84 -2.52 -5.07 15.62
C TYR A 84 -2.87 -6.27 16.52
N LYS A 85 -3.81 -7.14 16.11
CA LYS A 85 -4.16 -8.39 16.81
C LYS A 85 -3.47 -9.62 16.22
N GLY A 86 -2.61 -9.45 15.21
CA GLY A 86 -1.96 -10.55 14.51
C GLY A 86 -2.83 -11.28 13.50
N LEU A 87 -3.98 -10.70 13.09
CA LEU A 87 -4.89 -11.29 12.12
C LEU A 87 -4.61 -10.76 10.71
N ASN A 88 -4.65 -11.64 9.71
CA ASN A 88 -4.53 -11.30 8.29
C ASN A 88 -5.61 -11.97 7.43
N ILE A 89 -5.64 -11.63 6.14
CA ILE A 89 -6.66 -12.15 5.20
C ILE A 89 -6.54 -13.66 5.01
N LYS A 90 -5.31 -14.21 4.98
CA LYS A 90 -5.07 -15.64 4.77
C LYS A 90 -5.68 -16.50 5.88
N GLN A 91 -5.65 -16.01 7.13
CA GLN A 91 -6.26 -16.69 8.27
C GLN A 91 -7.80 -16.71 8.21
N MET A 92 -8.41 -15.85 7.40
CA MET A 92 -9.85 -15.82 7.16
C MET A 92 -10.29 -16.71 5.99
N TRP A 93 -9.37 -17.54 5.43
CA TRP A 93 -9.68 -18.44 4.33
C TRP A 93 -10.23 -19.77 4.84
N ASP A 94 -11.40 -19.69 5.45
CA ASP A 94 -12.18 -20.82 5.93
C ASP A 94 -13.64 -20.70 5.47
N LYS A 95 -14.40 -21.78 5.64
CA LYS A 95 -15.78 -21.86 5.17
C LYS A 95 -16.68 -20.76 5.76
N GLU A 96 -16.58 -20.51 7.05
CA GLU A 96 -17.44 -19.54 7.75
C GLU A 96 -17.23 -18.11 7.23
N HIS A 97 -15.96 -17.68 7.14
CA HIS A 97 -15.63 -16.35 6.66
C HIS A 97 -15.92 -16.17 5.16
N LEU A 98 -15.70 -17.20 4.35
CA LEU A 98 -16.04 -17.18 2.93
C LEU A 98 -17.53 -17.11 2.68
N GLU A 99 -18.36 -17.91 3.40
CA GLU A 99 -19.80 -17.81 3.32
C GLU A 99 -20.29 -16.42 3.71
N LYS A 100 -19.80 -15.86 4.81
CA LYS A 100 -20.12 -14.50 5.25
C LYS A 100 -19.74 -13.46 4.20
N ALA A 101 -18.55 -13.56 3.62
CA ALA A 101 -18.07 -12.65 2.58
C ALA A 101 -18.99 -12.68 1.35
N LEU A 102 -19.38 -13.87 0.88
CA LEU A 102 -20.25 -14.03 -0.28
C LEU A 102 -21.67 -13.59 -0.01
N ARG A 103 -22.21 -13.82 1.20
CA ARG A 103 -23.52 -13.31 1.60
C ARG A 103 -23.56 -11.77 1.66
N VAL A 104 -22.51 -11.14 2.19
CA VAL A 104 -22.40 -9.66 2.20
C VAL A 104 -22.28 -9.13 0.78
N ASN A 105 -21.48 -9.77 -0.07
CA ASN A 105 -21.35 -9.43 -1.48
C ASN A 105 -22.72 -9.47 -2.20
N ARG A 106 -23.50 -10.54 -1.99
CA ARG A 106 -24.84 -10.68 -2.55
C ARG A 106 -25.81 -9.59 -2.08
N LYS A 107 -25.85 -9.29 -0.77
CA LYS A 107 -26.70 -8.23 -0.20
C LYS A 107 -26.40 -6.86 -0.79
N SER A 108 -25.14 -6.59 -1.12
CA SER A 108 -24.72 -5.34 -1.75
C SER A 108 -24.89 -5.32 -3.28
N HIS A 109 -25.56 -6.33 -3.86
CA HIS A 109 -25.74 -6.53 -5.30
C HIS A 109 -24.42 -6.48 -6.10
N SER A 110 -23.31 -6.76 -5.44
CA SER A 110 -21.99 -6.80 -6.08
C SER A 110 -21.76 -8.16 -6.74
N THR A 111 -21.03 -8.16 -7.87
CA THR A 111 -20.58 -9.39 -8.49
C THR A 111 -19.46 -10.00 -7.66
N PRO A 112 -19.45 -11.32 -7.37
CA PRO A 112 -18.43 -11.97 -6.56
C PRO A 112 -17.12 -12.17 -7.33
N TYR A 113 -16.50 -11.07 -7.73
CA TYR A 113 -15.14 -11.07 -8.28
C TYR A 113 -14.14 -11.48 -7.18
N SER A 114 -13.01 -12.07 -7.58
CA SER A 114 -11.94 -12.41 -6.65
C SER A 114 -11.51 -11.21 -5.77
N SER A 115 -11.43 -10.01 -6.37
CA SER A 115 -11.12 -8.78 -5.64
C SER A 115 -12.16 -8.41 -4.57
N GLU A 116 -13.44 -8.73 -4.80
CA GLU A 116 -14.52 -8.46 -3.83
C GLU A 116 -14.50 -9.46 -2.68
N ILE A 117 -14.19 -10.73 -2.96
CA ILE A 117 -13.99 -11.75 -1.92
C ILE A 117 -12.84 -11.34 -1.01
N ILE A 118 -11.68 -11.00 -1.59
CA ILE A 118 -10.51 -10.51 -0.85
C ILE A 118 -10.87 -9.28 -0.01
N ARG A 119 -11.60 -8.33 -0.58
CA ARG A 119 -12.03 -7.12 0.12
C ARG A 119 -12.92 -7.43 1.33
N GLN A 120 -13.87 -8.35 1.20
CA GLN A 120 -14.74 -8.74 2.31
C GLN A 120 -13.98 -9.49 3.41
N LEU A 121 -13.04 -10.36 3.03
CA LEU A 121 -12.15 -11.02 4.01
C LEU A 121 -11.25 -10.00 4.72
N GLY A 122 -10.79 -8.95 4.03
CA GLY A 122 -10.08 -7.83 4.63
C GLY A 122 -10.89 -7.09 5.70
N PHE A 123 -12.21 -6.94 5.51
CA PHE A 123 -13.10 -6.41 6.56
C PHE A 123 -13.23 -7.37 7.74
N SER A 124 -13.35 -8.66 7.49
CA SER A 124 -13.48 -9.68 8.54
C SER A 124 -12.20 -9.79 9.38
N SER A 125 -11.03 -9.73 8.76
CA SER A 125 -9.73 -9.74 9.46
C SER A 125 -9.36 -8.41 10.11
N GLY A 126 -10.05 -7.31 9.77
CA GLY A 126 -9.67 -5.97 10.20
C GLY A 126 -8.46 -5.38 9.48
N THR A 127 -8.03 -6.01 8.37
CA THR A 127 -6.89 -5.54 7.54
C THR A 127 -7.33 -4.68 6.34
N SER A 128 -8.60 -4.32 6.25
CA SER A 128 -9.13 -3.44 5.19
C SER A 128 -8.47 -2.05 5.13
N LYS A 129 -7.73 -1.67 6.16
CA LYS A 129 -6.96 -0.42 6.23
C LYS A 129 -5.61 -0.52 5.55
N ILE A 130 -5.09 -1.73 5.32
CA ILE A 130 -3.86 -1.97 4.59
C ILE A 130 -4.15 -1.71 3.11
N THR A 131 -3.67 -0.58 2.61
CA THR A 131 -4.00 -0.11 1.28
C THR A 131 -2.76 0.26 0.49
N ILE A 132 -2.82 0.08 -0.81
CA ILE A 132 -1.80 0.57 -1.75
C ILE A 132 -2.05 2.06 -1.98
N TYR A 133 -1.01 2.89 -1.77
CA TYR A 133 -1.07 4.29 -2.16
C TYR A 133 -1.25 4.39 -3.69
N ARG A 134 -2.20 5.21 -4.13
CA ARG A 134 -2.58 5.23 -5.54
C ARG A 134 -1.56 5.95 -6.41
N PRO A 135 -0.99 5.29 -7.44
CA PRO A 135 0.04 5.90 -8.28
C PRO A 135 -0.42 7.20 -8.96
N LEU A 136 -1.66 7.26 -9.42
CA LEU A 136 -2.18 8.46 -10.07
C LEU A 136 -2.28 9.66 -9.10
N LEU A 137 -2.54 9.43 -7.82
CA LEU A 137 -2.54 10.50 -6.81
C LEU A 137 -1.13 11.08 -6.66
N THR A 138 -0.11 10.21 -6.58
CA THR A 138 1.29 10.67 -6.55
C THR A 138 1.64 11.48 -7.79
N LYS A 139 1.32 10.96 -8.97
CA LYS A 139 1.56 11.68 -10.24
C LYS A 139 1.00 13.10 -10.17
N ARG A 140 -0.24 13.25 -9.71
CA ARG A 140 -0.91 14.55 -9.56
C ARG A 140 -0.19 15.49 -8.61
N ILE A 141 0.22 14.99 -7.44
CA ILE A 141 0.94 15.81 -6.44
C ILE A 141 2.27 16.30 -7.04
N VAL A 142 3.06 15.41 -7.62
CA VAL A 142 4.36 15.75 -8.20
C VAL A 142 4.23 16.76 -9.35
N GLU A 143 3.26 16.55 -10.26
CA GLU A 143 3.00 17.47 -11.39
C GLU A 143 2.46 18.83 -10.91
N ALA A 144 1.55 18.84 -9.94
CA ALA A 144 0.96 20.07 -9.41
C ALA A 144 1.99 20.96 -8.69
N LEU A 145 2.97 20.33 -8.01
CA LEU A 145 4.06 21.04 -7.33
C LEU A 145 5.25 21.34 -8.25
N GLY A 146 5.28 20.76 -9.45
CA GLY A 146 6.38 20.95 -10.41
C GLY A 146 7.72 20.32 -9.98
N CYS A 147 7.69 19.40 -9.00
CA CYS A 147 8.88 18.81 -8.41
C CYS A 147 9.58 17.81 -9.33
N LYS A 148 10.90 17.67 -9.16
CA LYS A 148 11.77 16.84 -9.98
C LYS A 148 12.57 15.80 -9.21
N ASN A 149 12.88 16.04 -7.94
CA ASN A 149 13.66 15.13 -7.09
C ASN A 149 12.83 14.71 -5.88
N VAL A 150 12.20 13.53 -5.97
CA VAL A 150 11.26 13.03 -4.96
C VAL A 150 11.99 12.09 -4.00
N LEU A 151 11.84 12.33 -2.69
CA LEU A 151 12.28 11.45 -1.61
C LEU A 151 11.08 10.77 -0.96
N ASP A 152 11.12 9.45 -0.84
CA ASP A 152 10.14 8.64 -0.12
C ASP A 152 10.83 7.72 0.87
N VAL A 153 10.76 8.05 2.14
CA VAL A 153 11.50 7.35 3.21
C VAL A 153 10.78 6.14 3.77
N CYS A 154 9.56 5.85 3.28
CA CYS A 154 8.75 4.67 3.64
C CYS A 154 7.98 4.22 2.41
N VAL A 155 8.67 3.64 1.42
CA VAL A 155 8.11 3.33 0.08
C VAL A 155 6.87 2.45 0.16
N GLY A 156 6.91 1.44 1.02
CA GLY A 156 5.85 0.44 1.12
C GLY A 156 5.62 -0.26 -0.23
N TRP A 157 4.38 -0.37 -0.64
CA TRP A 157 3.97 -1.14 -1.83
C TRP A 157 4.36 -0.53 -3.18
N GLY A 158 5.02 0.63 -3.23
CA GLY A 158 5.54 1.23 -4.47
C GLY A 158 4.56 2.10 -5.25
N GLY A 159 3.40 2.45 -4.69
CA GLY A 159 2.45 3.32 -5.37
C GLY A 159 3.01 4.71 -5.64
N ARG A 160 3.75 5.28 -4.68
CA ARG A 160 4.43 6.57 -4.82
C ARG A 160 5.62 6.49 -5.77
N MET A 161 6.35 5.38 -5.76
CA MET A 161 7.41 5.10 -6.73
C MET A 161 6.88 5.13 -8.17
N LEU A 162 5.84 4.36 -8.47
CA LEU A 162 5.25 4.30 -9.82
C LEU A 162 4.70 5.65 -10.27
N GLY A 163 4.00 6.35 -9.39
CA GLY A 163 3.42 7.65 -9.69
C GLY A 163 4.46 8.72 -9.99
N SER A 164 5.61 8.70 -9.32
CA SER A 164 6.74 9.60 -9.58
C SER A 164 7.52 9.18 -10.83
N ALA A 165 7.85 7.88 -10.94
CA ALA A 165 8.68 7.36 -12.01
C ALA A 165 8.04 7.46 -13.40
N CYS A 166 6.70 7.55 -13.49
CA CYS A 166 6.00 7.71 -14.76
C CYS A 166 6.07 9.12 -15.36
N ILE A 167 6.63 10.10 -14.64
CA ILE A 167 6.75 11.50 -15.07
C ILE A 167 8.15 11.72 -15.66
N SER A 168 8.19 12.26 -16.87
CA SER A 168 9.46 12.56 -17.54
C SER A 168 10.27 13.59 -16.76
N GLY A 169 11.57 13.33 -16.58
CA GLY A 169 12.52 14.20 -15.88
C GLY A 169 12.39 14.22 -14.35
N VAL A 170 11.51 13.40 -13.77
CA VAL A 170 11.42 13.21 -12.32
C VAL A 170 12.35 12.08 -11.90
N LYS A 171 13.15 12.30 -10.85
CA LYS A 171 13.97 11.30 -10.15
C LYS A 171 13.28 10.92 -8.85
N TYR A 172 13.34 9.66 -8.51
CA TYR A 172 12.74 9.13 -7.27
C TYR A 172 13.78 8.37 -6.46
N THR A 173 13.89 8.71 -5.19
CA THR A 173 14.70 7.98 -4.21
C THR A 173 13.79 7.40 -3.15
N GLY A 174 13.85 6.08 -2.96
CA GLY A 174 13.00 5.35 -2.02
C GLY A 174 13.79 4.54 -1.01
N ILE A 175 13.26 4.45 0.22
CA ILE A 175 13.83 3.63 1.30
C ILE A 175 12.75 2.66 1.77
N GLU A 176 13.07 1.36 1.79
CA GLU A 176 12.17 0.30 2.21
C GLU A 176 12.93 -0.78 3.00
N PRO A 177 12.67 -0.93 4.30
CA PRO A 177 13.40 -1.89 5.14
C PRO A 177 12.93 -3.34 4.97
N TYR A 178 11.66 -3.57 4.57
CA TYR A 178 11.13 -4.94 4.46
C TYR A 178 11.65 -5.62 3.20
N SER A 179 12.50 -6.64 3.38
CA SER A 179 13.23 -7.30 2.29
C SER A 179 12.33 -7.86 1.18
N LYS A 180 11.17 -8.47 1.52
CA LYS A 180 10.22 -8.95 0.51
C LYS A 180 9.64 -7.81 -0.32
N THR A 181 9.28 -6.69 0.31
CA THR A 181 8.75 -5.50 -0.36
C THR A 181 9.82 -4.86 -1.22
N TYR A 182 11.03 -4.68 -0.71
CA TYR A 182 12.17 -4.17 -1.49
C TYR A 182 12.42 -5.00 -2.76
N ASN A 183 12.45 -6.33 -2.63
CA ASN A 183 12.64 -7.21 -3.79
C ASN A 183 11.50 -7.06 -4.82
N GLY A 184 10.26 -6.89 -4.37
CA GLY A 184 9.13 -6.60 -5.25
C GLY A 184 9.27 -5.25 -5.98
N LEU A 185 9.79 -4.22 -5.29
CA LEU A 185 10.08 -2.91 -5.88
C LEU A 185 11.18 -2.99 -6.93
N GLU A 186 12.27 -3.69 -6.65
CA GLU A 186 13.36 -3.93 -7.60
C GLU A 186 12.89 -4.73 -8.83
N ASN A 187 12.00 -5.72 -8.65
CA ASN A 187 11.38 -6.44 -9.77
C ASN A 187 10.56 -5.50 -10.66
N ILE A 188 9.73 -4.64 -10.06
CA ILE A 188 8.96 -3.61 -10.79
C ILE A 188 9.90 -2.67 -11.55
N LYS A 189 10.94 -2.17 -10.88
CA LYS A 189 11.94 -1.28 -11.48
C LYS A 189 12.61 -1.92 -12.69
N LYS A 190 13.02 -3.18 -12.57
CA LYS A 190 13.67 -3.95 -13.64
C LYS A 190 12.72 -4.24 -14.80
N GLU A 191 11.51 -4.72 -14.52
CA GLU A 191 10.50 -5.03 -15.54
C GLU A 191 10.11 -3.81 -16.37
N LEU A 192 9.95 -2.66 -15.72
CA LEU A 192 9.53 -1.42 -16.37
C LEU A 192 10.69 -0.51 -16.81
N GLN A 193 11.95 -0.94 -16.61
CA GLN A 193 13.17 -0.19 -16.95
C GLN A 193 13.17 1.23 -16.37
N LEU A 194 12.95 1.34 -15.05
CA LEU A 194 12.86 2.63 -14.36
C LEU A 194 14.25 3.14 -13.97
N ASP A 195 15.00 3.70 -14.90
CA ASP A 195 16.36 4.21 -14.67
C ASP A 195 16.40 5.48 -13.77
N ASN A 196 15.25 6.12 -13.61
CA ASN A 196 15.06 7.29 -12.76
C ASN A 196 14.71 6.97 -11.30
N VAL A 197 14.78 5.69 -10.89
CA VAL A 197 14.46 5.21 -9.55
C VAL A 197 15.71 4.68 -8.85
N ILE A 198 15.97 5.17 -7.65
CA ILE A 198 17.00 4.66 -6.72
C ILE A 198 16.27 4.09 -5.51
N LEU A 199 16.60 2.86 -5.09
CA LEU A 199 16.03 2.20 -3.93
C LEU A 199 17.13 1.77 -2.95
N TYR A 200 16.84 1.90 -1.66
CA TYR A 200 17.68 1.44 -0.56
C TYR A 200 16.90 0.42 0.29
N ASN A 201 17.55 -0.72 0.59
CA ASN A 201 16.97 -1.74 1.47
C ASN A 201 17.60 -1.63 2.86
N ASP A 202 17.14 -0.65 3.62
CA ASP A 202 17.53 -0.45 5.01
C ASP A 202 16.49 0.46 5.70
N VAL A 203 16.67 0.72 6.99
CA VAL A 203 15.84 1.64 7.74
C VAL A 203 16.15 3.10 7.39
N ALA A 204 15.12 3.93 7.40
CA ALA A 204 15.23 5.33 6.98
C ALA A 204 16.24 6.12 7.83
N GLU A 205 16.32 5.83 9.13
CA GLU A 205 17.20 6.48 10.10
C GLU A 205 18.71 6.28 9.79
N ILE A 206 19.04 5.18 9.09
CA ILE A 206 20.43 4.89 8.66
C ILE A 206 20.72 5.51 7.28
N ILE A 207 19.77 5.47 6.36
CA ILE A 207 19.98 5.93 4.98
C ILE A 207 19.90 7.45 4.85
N ILE A 208 18.91 8.10 5.50
CA ILE A 208 18.72 9.56 5.35
C ILE A 208 19.98 10.37 5.63
N PRO A 209 20.76 10.11 6.70
CA PRO A 209 22.00 10.86 6.94
C PRO A 209 23.01 10.82 5.77
N GLN A 210 23.02 9.74 5.00
CA GLN A 210 23.94 9.51 3.90
C GLN A 210 23.50 10.21 2.59
N LEU A 211 22.24 10.66 2.50
CA LEU A 211 21.70 11.34 1.34
C LEU A 211 22.20 12.78 1.24
N LYS A 212 22.24 13.32 0.02
CA LYS A 212 22.55 14.74 -0.23
C LYS A 212 21.34 15.62 0.01
N LYS A 213 21.54 16.91 0.27
CA LYS A 213 20.47 17.92 0.31
C LYS A 213 20.15 18.36 -1.13
N GLU A 214 19.23 17.65 -1.78
CA GLU A 214 18.90 17.89 -3.18
C GLU A 214 17.43 17.64 -3.56
N TYR A 215 16.59 17.27 -2.58
CA TYR A 215 15.19 16.93 -2.85
C TYR A 215 14.31 18.17 -2.83
N ASP A 216 13.41 18.28 -3.79
CA ASP A 216 12.40 19.35 -3.86
C ASP A 216 11.02 18.87 -3.36
N LEU A 217 10.84 17.55 -3.19
CA LEU A 217 9.65 16.96 -2.59
C LEU A 217 10.01 15.74 -1.73
N ALA A 218 9.62 15.76 -0.47
CA ALA A 218 9.45 14.56 0.31
C ALA A 218 7.96 14.16 0.26
N LEU A 219 7.67 12.98 -0.27
CA LEU A 219 6.31 12.44 -0.34
C LEU A 219 6.27 11.04 0.24
N THR A 220 5.79 10.91 1.47
CA THR A 220 5.86 9.65 2.21
C THR A 220 4.61 9.35 3.02
N SER A 221 4.50 8.11 3.48
CA SER A 221 3.48 7.65 4.42
C SER A 221 4.18 6.71 5.40
N PRO A 222 4.48 7.16 6.62
CA PRO A 222 5.16 6.32 7.60
C PRO A 222 4.26 5.17 8.04
N PRO A 223 4.80 4.05 8.55
CA PRO A 223 4.01 3.03 9.20
C PRO A 223 3.24 3.64 10.39
N TYR A 224 2.03 3.14 10.66
CA TYR A 224 1.19 3.65 11.74
C TYR A 224 1.44 2.88 13.04
N TYR A 225 2.67 2.94 13.54
CA TYR A 225 3.12 2.28 14.77
C TYR A 225 2.72 0.79 14.80
N ASN A 226 1.67 0.41 15.54
CA ASN A 226 1.18 -0.96 15.67
C ASN A 226 -0.10 -1.26 14.88
N LEU A 227 -0.60 -0.32 14.06
CA LEU A 227 -1.84 -0.54 13.30
C LEU A 227 -1.71 -1.71 12.32
N GLU A 228 -0.53 -1.81 11.71
CA GLU A 228 -0.18 -2.78 10.67
C GLU A 228 1.17 -3.42 11.02
N LEU A 229 1.19 -4.75 11.03
CA LEU A 229 2.38 -5.55 11.30
C LEU A 229 2.84 -6.17 9.98
N TYR A 230 3.79 -5.51 9.32
CA TYR A 230 4.21 -5.88 7.96
C TYR A 230 5.06 -7.15 7.94
N SER A 231 5.96 -7.34 8.90
CA SER A 231 6.82 -8.51 9.01
C SER A 231 7.37 -8.70 10.42
N THR A 232 8.11 -9.81 10.63
CA THR A 232 8.84 -10.09 11.85
C THR A 232 10.32 -9.69 11.77
N GLU A 233 10.75 -9.02 10.70
CA GLU A 233 12.12 -8.55 10.55
C GLU A 233 12.48 -7.51 11.63
N ALA A 234 13.71 -7.53 12.10
CA ALA A 234 14.19 -6.61 13.14
C ALA A 234 14.17 -5.13 12.69
N SER A 235 14.23 -4.90 11.37
CA SER A 235 14.15 -3.58 10.74
C SER A 235 12.80 -2.88 10.86
N GLN A 236 11.76 -3.58 11.35
CA GLN A 236 10.42 -3.00 11.45
C GLN A 236 10.31 -2.04 12.63
N SER A 237 9.83 -0.81 12.37
CA SER A 237 9.81 0.27 13.36
C SER A 237 8.93 -0.01 14.59
N HIS A 238 7.92 -0.89 14.49
CA HIS A 238 7.11 -1.28 15.65
C HIS A 238 7.91 -1.99 16.75
N ASN A 239 9.12 -2.50 16.42
CA ASN A 239 10.04 -3.10 17.39
C ASN A 239 10.70 -2.10 18.33
N TYR A 240 10.55 -0.79 18.13
CA TYR A 240 11.12 0.23 19.02
C TYR A 240 10.42 0.37 20.38
N GLY A 241 9.37 -0.40 20.63
CA GLY A 241 8.72 -0.49 21.94
C GLY A 241 7.42 0.30 22.04
N THR A 242 7.29 1.20 23.02
CA THR A 242 6.07 2.01 23.22
C THR A 242 5.87 3.04 22.09
N TYR A 243 4.67 3.60 21.97
CA TYR A 243 4.42 4.68 21.00
C TYR A 243 5.34 5.88 21.21
N ALA A 244 5.65 6.21 22.45
CA ALA A 244 6.60 7.29 22.77
C ALA A 244 8.01 6.94 22.29
N ASP A 245 8.47 5.70 22.53
CA ASP A 245 9.75 5.21 22.01
C ASP A 245 9.79 5.23 20.48
N TRP A 246 8.68 4.83 19.83
CA TRP A 246 8.56 4.84 18.38
C TRP A 246 8.63 6.28 17.81
N ILE A 247 8.01 7.27 18.48
CA ILE A 247 8.14 8.68 18.12
C ILE A 247 9.61 9.13 18.22
N GLU A 248 10.28 8.88 19.34
CA GLU A 248 11.65 9.36 19.57
C GLU A 248 12.71 8.61 18.74
N LYS A 249 12.55 7.31 18.53
CA LYS A 249 13.56 6.48 17.87
C LYS A 249 13.36 6.37 16.36
N PHE A 250 12.14 6.54 15.85
CA PHE A 250 11.80 6.44 14.45
C PHE A 250 11.26 7.74 13.87
N LEU A 251 10.07 8.19 14.33
CA LEU A 251 9.36 9.26 13.62
C LEU A 251 10.12 10.58 13.63
N LYS A 252 10.63 11.00 14.78
CA LYS A 252 11.35 12.27 14.94
C LYS A 252 12.67 12.32 14.15
N PRO A 253 13.58 11.33 14.23
CA PRO A 253 14.79 11.36 13.41
C PRO A 253 14.47 11.30 11.91
N VAL A 254 13.42 10.60 11.48
CA VAL A 254 12.99 10.53 10.09
C VAL A 254 12.43 11.87 9.63
N VAL A 255 11.54 12.51 10.39
CA VAL A 255 10.98 13.84 10.02
C VAL A 255 12.11 14.87 9.95
N TYR A 256 12.95 14.96 10.95
CA TYR A 256 14.04 15.93 10.99
C TYR A 256 15.07 15.69 9.88
N GLY A 257 15.44 14.42 9.68
CA GLY A 257 16.33 14.04 8.61
C GLY A 257 15.80 14.37 7.21
N VAL A 258 14.51 14.15 6.97
CA VAL A 258 13.85 14.51 5.71
C VAL A 258 13.93 16.02 5.48
N LEU A 259 13.60 16.83 6.49
CA LEU A 259 13.64 18.29 6.39
C LEU A 259 15.06 18.80 6.07
N ASP A 260 16.11 18.18 6.63
CA ASP A 260 17.51 18.53 6.35
C ASP A 260 17.95 18.16 4.91
N LYS A 261 17.21 17.27 4.22
CA LYS A 261 17.52 16.85 2.83
C LYS A 261 16.70 17.59 1.77
N LEU A 262 15.68 18.33 2.18
CA LEU A 262 14.94 19.21 1.28
C LEU A 262 15.74 20.47 0.95
N VAL A 263 15.62 20.94 -0.28
CA VAL A 263 16.04 22.30 -0.65
C VAL A 263 15.15 23.33 0.05
N ASP A 264 15.61 24.58 0.16
CA ASP A 264 14.90 25.61 0.95
C ASP A 264 13.48 25.91 0.45
N THR A 265 13.20 25.67 -0.84
CA THR A 265 11.87 25.80 -1.46
C THR A 265 11.13 24.48 -1.60
N GLY A 266 11.64 23.42 -0.98
CA GLY A 266 11.09 22.08 -1.10
C GLY A 266 9.81 21.87 -0.29
N TYR A 267 9.07 20.84 -0.62
CA TYR A 267 7.81 20.47 0.02
C TYR A 267 7.96 19.19 0.84
N SER A 268 7.40 19.19 2.06
CA SER A 268 7.29 18.02 2.92
C SER A 268 5.83 17.56 2.99
N CYS A 269 5.49 16.49 2.28
CA CYS A 269 4.14 15.95 2.14
C CYS A 269 4.02 14.58 2.82
N TRP A 270 3.23 14.50 3.88
CA TRP A 270 3.05 13.29 4.69
C TRP A 270 1.61 12.80 4.64
N SER A 271 1.42 11.54 4.22
CA SER A 271 0.10 10.91 4.24
C SER A 271 -0.13 10.25 5.59
N VAL A 272 -0.74 10.99 6.51
CA VAL A 272 -0.97 10.56 7.89
C VAL A 272 -2.37 10.91 8.37
N LYS A 273 -2.85 10.19 9.37
CA LYS A 273 -4.09 10.47 10.11
C LYS A 273 -3.97 9.96 11.54
N ASN A 274 -4.78 10.51 12.44
CA ASN A 274 -4.98 9.90 13.76
C ASN A 274 -5.67 8.54 13.60
N PHE A 275 -5.33 7.57 14.45
CA PHE A 275 -5.85 6.21 14.34
C PHE A 275 -6.17 5.60 15.72
N LYS A 276 -6.83 4.46 15.72
CA LYS A 276 -7.18 3.71 16.94
C LYS A 276 -6.90 2.22 16.73
N THR A 277 -6.19 1.62 17.70
CA THR A 277 -6.04 0.17 17.86
C THR A 277 -6.56 -0.24 19.23
N ASP A 278 -5.71 -0.48 20.20
CA ASP A 278 -6.00 -0.65 21.63
C ASP A 278 -6.42 0.68 22.28
N LYS A 279 -5.79 1.77 21.86
CA LYS A 279 -6.11 3.14 22.26
C LYS A 279 -6.04 4.09 21.05
N LYS A 280 -6.42 5.35 21.26
CA LYS A 280 -6.29 6.41 20.25
C LYS A 280 -4.85 6.92 20.20
N TYR A 281 -4.32 7.09 18.98
CA TYR A 281 -3.02 7.67 18.68
C TYR A 281 -3.17 8.90 17.81
N ASN A 282 -2.46 9.98 18.13
CA ASN A 282 -2.59 11.28 17.48
C ASN A 282 -1.47 11.50 16.44
N LEU A 283 -1.18 10.52 15.61
CA LEU A 283 -0.06 10.54 14.65
C LEU A 283 -0.02 11.79 13.76
N TYR A 284 -1.19 12.27 13.31
CA TYR A 284 -1.25 13.51 12.51
C TYR A 284 -0.72 14.70 13.31
N ASP A 285 -1.19 14.85 14.54
CA ASP A 285 -0.81 15.97 15.41
C ASP A 285 0.69 15.90 15.77
N ASP A 286 1.22 14.69 16.01
CA ASP A 286 2.63 14.45 16.30
C ASP A 286 3.52 14.79 15.09
N VAL A 287 3.13 14.41 13.87
CA VAL A 287 3.87 14.78 12.66
C VAL A 287 3.87 16.28 12.44
N VAL A 288 2.72 16.96 12.60
CA VAL A 288 2.63 18.43 12.48
C VAL A 288 3.51 19.10 13.52
N LYS A 289 3.46 18.64 14.78
CA LYS A 289 4.31 19.18 15.86
C LYS A 289 5.80 19.05 15.52
N LEU A 290 6.25 17.87 15.08
CA LEU A 290 7.66 17.65 14.72
C LEU A 290 8.13 18.55 13.57
N HIS A 291 7.26 18.85 12.59
CA HIS A 291 7.59 19.81 11.55
C HIS A 291 7.71 21.25 12.05
N ASN A 292 6.90 21.62 13.04
CA ASN A 292 6.93 22.97 13.61
C ASN A 292 8.10 23.16 14.59
N ASP A 293 8.58 22.08 15.23
CA ASP A 293 9.67 22.11 16.19
C ASP A 293 11.06 22.14 15.51
N LYS A 294 11.16 21.86 14.20
CA LYS A 294 12.39 21.84 13.39
C LYS A 294 12.56 23.12 12.59
#